data_aafe96abc9751db10afa470e70909385
#
_entry.id   aafe96abc9751db10afa470e70909385
#
_cell.length_a   1.000
_cell.length_b   1.000
_cell.length_c   1.000
_cell.angle_alpha   90.00
_cell.angle_beta   90.00
_cell.angle_gamma   90.00
#
_symmetry.space_group_name_H-M   'P 1'
#
loop_
_entity.id
_entity.type
_entity.pdbx_description
1 polymer ?
#
loop_
_entity_poly.entity_id
_entity_poly.type
_entity_poly.pdbx_seq_one_letter_code
_entity_poly.pdbx_strand_id
1 'polypeptide(L)'
;MHRLRIAQVTEYYYPHLGGICEHVHFLAREARLRGHHVDIITSNLAGAVDSPDVIRVGQSVPVYGNGSLARITVGRALRRQVREVLRAGAYDIVHVHSPLAPVLPMLAVDEADCPVVGTFHTYFESSVGYTLGRRYFQRRMDRLAAAVAVSPTVVEAHERYFETEWTHIPNGVDTQLFSPDAPRPMSIRADVPSVLFLGRFDPRNGLASLIDAFKRIRSPRRPAQLVVVGDGPLRRYYRRLAAGDPDITFVGAVLGERPEYYANCSLYACPTTKASFGITLLESMACGTPIVCSDLNGFRNVVAHEREALLVPCGDAGALADALAMMLQDDAMRARLGATGRQRALSYGWPRVSDMILSLYARILGAERIAA
;
A
#
# COMPACT_ATOMS: atom_id res chain seq x y z
N MET A 1 1.88 23.46 -18.58
CA MET A 1 0.92 22.35 -18.82
C MET A 1 -0.50 22.87 -18.75
N HIS A 2 -1.41 22.43 -19.65
CA HIS A 2 -2.84 22.74 -19.52
C HIS A 2 -3.35 22.19 -18.18
N ARG A 3 -4.24 22.94 -17.51
CA ARG A 3 -4.92 22.51 -16.28
C ARG A 3 -5.90 21.39 -16.62
N LEU A 4 -5.65 20.19 -16.12
CA LEU A 4 -6.51 19.04 -16.34
C LEU A 4 -7.58 18.93 -15.26
N ARG A 5 -8.74 18.39 -15.62
CA ARG A 5 -9.78 17.88 -14.72
C ARG A 5 -9.65 16.35 -14.65
N ILE A 6 -9.33 15.83 -13.48
CA ILE A 6 -8.99 14.42 -13.26
C ILE A 6 -9.97 13.81 -12.27
N ALA A 7 -10.60 12.67 -12.61
CA ALA A 7 -11.30 11.85 -11.65
C ALA A 7 -10.40 10.71 -11.17
N GLN A 8 -10.14 10.62 -9.87
CA GLN A 8 -9.52 9.45 -9.24
C GLN A 8 -10.64 8.55 -8.69
N VAL A 9 -10.81 7.35 -9.24
CA VAL A 9 -11.90 6.45 -8.84
C VAL A 9 -11.35 5.26 -8.05
N THR A 10 -11.89 5.05 -6.86
CA THR A 10 -11.47 3.94 -5.99
C THR A 10 -12.66 3.36 -5.23
N GLU A 11 -12.65 2.05 -4.97
CA GLU A 11 -13.72 1.36 -4.25
C GLU A 11 -13.91 1.90 -2.83
N TYR A 12 -12.81 2.30 -2.16
CA TYR A 12 -12.83 2.84 -0.81
C TYR A 12 -11.74 3.89 -0.61
N TYR A 13 -12.04 4.85 0.26
CA TYR A 13 -11.16 5.95 0.61
C TYR A 13 -11.25 6.23 2.12
N TYR A 14 -10.55 7.25 2.62
CA TYR A 14 -10.62 7.58 4.04
C TYR A 14 -12.06 7.68 4.56
N PRO A 15 -12.32 7.21 5.80
CA PRO A 15 -11.40 6.78 6.86
C PRO A 15 -10.89 5.33 6.75
N HIS A 16 -11.15 4.62 5.66
CA HIS A 16 -10.55 3.30 5.44
C HIS A 16 -9.06 3.45 5.20
N LEU A 17 -8.26 2.71 6.01
CA LEU A 17 -6.81 2.73 5.90
C LEU A 17 -6.29 1.62 5.00
N GLY A 18 -5.36 1.94 4.14
CA GLY A 18 -4.71 0.99 3.25
C GLY A 18 -3.89 1.65 2.15
N GLY A 19 -2.96 0.92 1.59
CA GLY A 19 -2.03 1.45 0.59
C GLY A 19 -2.69 2.07 -0.64
N ILE A 20 -3.86 1.56 -1.07
CA ILE A 20 -4.61 2.15 -2.19
C ILE A 20 -5.17 3.52 -1.81
N CYS A 21 -5.72 3.66 -0.58
CA CYS A 21 -6.23 4.96 -0.12
C CYS A 21 -5.13 6.01 -0.07
N GLU A 22 -3.97 5.64 0.42
CA GLU A 22 -2.80 6.54 0.47
C GLU A 22 -2.31 6.87 -0.94
N HIS A 23 -2.23 5.89 -1.84
CA HIS A 23 -1.85 6.13 -3.22
C HIS A 23 -2.78 7.16 -3.89
N VAL A 24 -4.09 6.97 -3.78
CA VAL A 24 -5.09 7.91 -4.33
C VAL A 24 -4.94 9.29 -3.70
N HIS A 25 -4.80 9.35 -2.37
CA HIS A 25 -4.69 10.60 -1.62
C HIS A 25 -3.47 11.43 -2.05
N PHE A 26 -2.29 10.81 -2.02
CA PHE A 26 -1.05 11.52 -2.32
C PHE A 26 -0.95 11.87 -3.80
N LEU A 27 -1.40 10.99 -4.71
CA LEU A 27 -1.45 11.30 -6.12
C LEU A 27 -2.39 12.50 -6.42
N ALA A 28 -3.58 12.54 -5.78
CA ALA A 28 -4.50 13.66 -5.90
C ALA A 28 -3.90 14.95 -5.32
N ARG A 29 -3.25 14.88 -4.14
CA ARG A 29 -2.54 16.01 -3.51
C ARG A 29 -1.47 16.58 -4.44
N GLU A 30 -0.61 15.73 -4.98
CA GLU A 30 0.49 16.15 -5.85
C GLU A 30 -0.01 16.75 -7.17
N ALA A 31 -1.07 16.20 -7.76
CA ALA A 31 -1.67 16.75 -8.97
C ALA A 31 -2.31 18.13 -8.71
N ARG A 32 -2.98 18.31 -7.56
CA ARG A 32 -3.53 19.61 -7.14
C ARG A 32 -2.44 20.65 -6.90
N LEU A 33 -1.32 20.27 -6.27
CA LEU A 33 -0.17 21.16 -6.06
C LEU A 33 0.42 21.65 -7.40
N ARG A 34 0.26 20.89 -8.49
CA ARG A 34 0.65 21.26 -9.85
C ARG A 34 -0.44 22.03 -10.62
N GLY A 35 -1.52 22.41 -9.94
CA GLY A 35 -2.59 23.24 -10.49
C GLY A 35 -3.68 22.48 -11.23
N HIS A 36 -3.69 21.14 -11.22
CA HIS A 36 -4.79 20.35 -11.78
C HIS A 36 -6.01 20.33 -10.85
N HIS A 37 -7.21 20.18 -11.41
CA HIS A 37 -8.42 19.89 -10.66
C HIS A 37 -8.56 18.38 -10.50
N VAL A 38 -8.74 17.89 -9.27
CA VAL A 38 -8.84 16.45 -9.01
C VAL A 38 -10.00 16.17 -8.06
N ASP A 39 -10.95 15.38 -8.51
CA ASP A 39 -12.01 14.81 -7.66
C ASP A 39 -11.73 13.34 -7.37
N ILE A 40 -11.99 12.92 -6.12
CA ILE A 40 -11.91 11.51 -5.72
C ILE A 40 -13.32 10.96 -5.63
N ILE A 41 -13.66 10.02 -6.52
CA ILE A 41 -14.96 9.35 -6.56
C ILE A 41 -14.83 8.01 -5.83
N THR A 42 -15.62 7.81 -4.78
CA THR A 42 -15.52 6.63 -3.92
C THR A 42 -16.87 6.25 -3.30
N SER A 43 -16.92 5.10 -2.60
CA SER A 43 -18.11 4.69 -1.86
C SER A 43 -18.34 5.51 -0.60
N ASN A 44 -19.60 5.60 -0.17
CA ASN A 44 -19.93 6.15 1.13
C ASN A 44 -19.59 5.13 2.23
N LEU A 45 -18.86 5.57 3.25
CA LEU A 45 -18.40 4.75 4.38
C LEU A 45 -18.77 5.44 5.69
N ALA A 46 -19.27 4.66 6.67
CA ALA A 46 -19.57 5.19 8.00
C ALA A 46 -18.34 5.87 8.63
N GLY A 47 -18.55 7.04 9.21
CA GLY A 47 -17.48 7.87 9.80
C GLY A 47 -16.67 8.66 8.77
N ALA A 48 -17.06 8.66 7.51
CA ALA A 48 -16.42 9.50 6.49
C ALA A 48 -16.72 10.98 6.76
N VAL A 49 -15.67 11.79 6.59
CA VAL A 49 -15.80 13.24 6.65
C VAL A 49 -16.04 13.78 5.23
N ASP A 50 -16.98 14.70 5.11
CA ASP A 50 -17.23 15.38 3.85
C ASP A 50 -16.05 16.29 3.48
N SER A 51 -15.69 16.25 2.21
CA SER A 51 -14.67 17.09 1.61
C SER A 51 -15.15 17.52 0.23
N PRO A 52 -14.96 18.77 -0.16
CA PRO A 52 -15.42 19.28 -1.46
C PRO A 52 -14.85 18.51 -2.65
N ASP A 53 -13.69 17.90 -2.47
CA ASP A 53 -12.98 17.16 -3.51
C ASP A 53 -13.23 15.64 -3.45
N VAL A 54 -14.16 15.16 -2.61
CA VAL A 54 -14.49 13.75 -2.46
C VAL A 54 -15.97 13.52 -2.71
N ILE A 55 -16.26 12.89 -3.83
CA ILE A 55 -17.63 12.56 -4.26
C ILE A 55 -17.94 11.12 -3.85
N ARG A 56 -19.00 10.95 -3.05
CA ARG A 56 -19.37 9.64 -2.54
C ARG A 56 -20.62 9.10 -3.24
N VAL A 57 -20.54 7.86 -3.72
CA VAL A 57 -21.63 7.16 -4.42
C VAL A 57 -21.93 5.82 -3.76
N GLY A 58 -23.21 5.43 -3.73
CA GLY A 58 -23.62 4.15 -3.13
C GLY A 58 -23.22 4.03 -1.65
N GLN A 59 -23.09 2.79 -1.18
CA GLN A 59 -22.71 2.44 0.20
C GLN A 59 -21.63 1.37 0.17
N SER A 60 -20.62 1.50 1.02
CA SER A 60 -19.53 0.53 1.18
C SER A 60 -19.95 -0.60 2.10
N VAL A 61 -19.93 -1.84 1.61
CA VAL A 61 -20.21 -3.04 2.40
C VAL A 61 -19.00 -3.96 2.45
N PRO A 62 -18.72 -4.60 3.60
CA PRO A 62 -17.62 -5.55 3.71
C PRO A 62 -17.97 -6.86 3.01
N VAL A 63 -16.98 -7.43 2.30
CA VAL A 63 -17.05 -8.77 1.71
C VAL A 63 -15.76 -9.52 2.00
N TYR A 64 -15.83 -10.84 2.18
CA TYR A 64 -14.62 -11.65 2.33
C TYR A 64 -14.12 -12.08 0.94
N GLY A 65 -12.89 -11.76 0.63
CA GLY A 65 -12.27 -12.11 -0.66
C GLY A 65 -10.75 -12.14 -0.58
N ASN A 66 -10.13 -13.00 -1.34
CA ASN A 66 -8.67 -13.15 -1.43
C ASN A 66 -7.96 -13.26 -0.05
N GLY A 67 -8.59 -13.99 0.90
CA GLY A 67 -8.03 -14.22 2.23
C GLY A 67 -8.08 -13.00 3.17
N SER A 68 -8.83 -11.95 2.84
CA SER A 68 -8.98 -10.74 3.65
C SER A 68 -10.38 -10.13 3.51
N LEU A 69 -10.74 -9.23 4.44
CA LEU A 69 -11.94 -8.40 4.30
C LEU A 69 -11.67 -7.30 3.27
N ALA A 70 -12.34 -7.41 2.13
CA ALA A 70 -12.45 -6.36 1.13
C ALA A 70 -13.77 -5.57 1.32
N ARG A 71 -13.98 -4.57 0.50
CA ARG A 71 -15.23 -3.80 0.49
C ARG A 71 -15.69 -3.63 -0.94
N ILE A 72 -17.01 -3.60 -1.14
CA ILE A 72 -17.62 -3.31 -2.43
C ILE A 72 -18.69 -2.23 -2.27
N THR A 73 -18.91 -1.48 -3.33
CA THR A 73 -19.95 -0.45 -3.38
C THR A 73 -21.27 -1.06 -3.84
N VAL A 74 -22.32 -0.87 -3.08
CA VAL A 74 -23.69 -1.26 -3.44
C VAL A 74 -24.61 -0.05 -3.44
N GLY A 75 -25.68 -0.08 -4.24
CA GLY A 75 -26.63 1.01 -4.25
C GLY A 75 -27.67 0.88 -5.34
N ARG A 76 -28.87 1.45 -5.09
CA ARG A 76 -29.89 1.56 -6.13
C ARG A 76 -29.43 2.55 -7.19
N ALA A 77 -29.57 2.19 -8.47
CA ALA A 77 -29.18 3.01 -9.61
C ALA A 77 -27.70 3.48 -9.57
N LEU A 78 -26.79 2.71 -8.93
CA LEU A 78 -25.38 3.07 -8.78
C LEU A 78 -24.73 3.39 -10.14
N ARG A 79 -25.02 2.59 -11.17
CA ARG A 79 -24.53 2.83 -12.54
C ARG A 79 -24.94 4.22 -13.06
N ARG A 80 -26.18 4.64 -12.80
CA ARG A 80 -26.68 5.97 -13.20
C ARG A 80 -25.96 7.06 -12.39
N GLN A 81 -25.81 6.89 -11.08
CA GLN A 81 -25.08 7.84 -10.22
C GLN A 81 -23.64 8.04 -10.70
N VAL A 82 -22.92 6.95 -11.01
CA VAL A 82 -21.55 7.02 -11.52
C VAL A 82 -21.50 7.78 -12.84
N ARG A 83 -22.39 7.46 -13.79
CA ARG A 83 -22.49 8.16 -15.07
C ARG A 83 -22.78 9.65 -14.91
N GLU A 84 -23.73 10.02 -14.04
CA GLU A 84 -24.08 11.41 -13.76
C GLU A 84 -22.92 12.18 -13.17
N VAL A 85 -22.20 11.60 -12.20
CA VAL A 85 -21.01 12.20 -11.60
C VAL A 85 -19.89 12.40 -12.61
N LEU A 86 -19.59 11.38 -13.42
CA LEU A 86 -18.53 11.48 -14.43
C LEU A 86 -18.86 12.53 -15.49
N ARG A 87 -20.10 12.62 -15.96
CA ARG A 87 -20.53 13.63 -16.93
C ARG A 87 -20.57 15.04 -16.35
N ALA A 88 -21.08 15.20 -15.13
CA ALA A 88 -21.10 16.51 -14.46
C ALA A 88 -19.69 17.06 -14.20
N GLY A 89 -18.73 16.18 -13.92
CA GLY A 89 -17.33 16.53 -13.70
C GLY A 89 -16.60 17.00 -14.96
N ALA A 90 -17.07 16.62 -16.17
CA ALA A 90 -16.44 16.93 -17.45
C ALA A 90 -14.91 16.73 -17.41
N TYR A 91 -14.51 15.52 -17.01
CA TYR A 91 -13.10 15.18 -16.80
C TYR A 91 -12.38 14.97 -18.13
N ASP A 92 -11.12 15.43 -18.18
CA ASP A 92 -10.21 15.14 -19.28
C ASP A 92 -9.71 13.70 -19.23
N ILE A 93 -9.63 13.13 -18.01
CA ILE A 93 -9.16 11.76 -17.78
C ILE A 93 -9.78 11.16 -16.52
N VAL A 94 -10.10 9.88 -16.58
CA VAL A 94 -10.56 9.09 -15.43
C VAL A 94 -9.49 8.08 -15.07
N HIS A 95 -8.94 8.17 -13.85
CA HIS A 95 -7.97 7.22 -13.34
C HIS A 95 -8.62 6.27 -12.33
N VAL A 96 -8.70 5.00 -12.68
CA VAL A 96 -9.40 3.98 -11.88
C VAL A 96 -8.38 3.10 -11.17
N HIS A 97 -8.48 3.03 -9.83
CA HIS A 97 -7.63 2.15 -9.02
C HIS A 97 -8.30 0.78 -8.86
N SER A 98 -7.55 -0.27 -9.23
CA SER A 98 -8.04 -1.66 -9.35
C SER A 98 -9.25 -1.76 -10.30
N PRO A 99 -9.10 -1.45 -11.60
CA PRO A 99 -10.20 -1.24 -12.56
C PRO A 99 -11.09 -2.47 -12.77
N LEU A 100 -10.62 -3.66 -12.43
CA LEU A 100 -11.38 -4.90 -12.49
C LEU A 100 -11.97 -5.33 -11.14
N ALA A 101 -11.81 -4.52 -10.08
CA ALA A 101 -12.46 -4.78 -8.80
C ALA A 101 -13.95 -4.44 -8.88
N PRO A 102 -14.85 -5.31 -8.38
CA PRO A 102 -16.27 -5.00 -8.32
C PRO A 102 -16.53 -4.01 -7.17
N VAL A 103 -17.41 -3.02 -7.28
CA VAL A 103 -18.37 -2.73 -8.33
C VAL A 103 -18.07 -1.37 -8.96
N LEU A 104 -17.74 -0.35 -8.12
CA LEU A 104 -17.54 1.04 -8.52
C LEU A 104 -16.43 1.21 -9.57
N PRO A 105 -15.22 0.60 -9.41
CA PRO A 105 -14.16 0.72 -10.41
C PRO A 105 -14.58 0.24 -11.80
N MET A 106 -15.22 -0.93 -11.87
CA MET A 106 -15.71 -1.46 -13.16
C MET A 106 -16.77 -0.57 -13.80
N LEU A 107 -17.69 -0.01 -12.99
CA LEU A 107 -18.69 0.93 -13.50
C LEU A 107 -18.03 2.21 -14.02
N ALA A 108 -17.01 2.71 -13.37
CA ALA A 108 -16.29 3.89 -13.86
C ALA A 108 -15.60 3.62 -15.21
N VAL A 109 -14.99 2.44 -15.40
CA VAL A 109 -14.46 2.03 -16.71
C VAL A 109 -15.55 1.95 -17.77
N ASP A 110 -16.74 1.39 -17.42
CA ASP A 110 -17.85 1.23 -18.37
C ASP A 110 -18.52 2.55 -18.76
N GLU A 111 -18.58 3.53 -17.84
CA GLU A 111 -19.39 4.76 -17.98
C GLU A 111 -18.57 6.02 -18.32
N ALA A 112 -17.25 5.95 -18.35
CA ALA A 112 -16.41 7.08 -18.73
C ALA A 112 -16.55 7.38 -20.23
N ASP A 113 -16.75 8.67 -20.55
CA ASP A 113 -16.81 9.21 -21.91
C ASP A 113 -15.46 9.85 -22.35
N CYS A 114 -14.40 9.75 -21.53
CA CYS A 114 -13.04 10.23 -21.77
C CYS A 114 -12.01 9.10 -21.52
N PRO A 115 -10.72 9.29 -21.84
CA PRO A 115 -9.69 8.28 -21.63
C PRO A 115 -9.64 7.76 -20.19
N VAL A 116 -9.51 6.44 -20.05
CA VAL A 116 -9.43 5.77 -18.74
C VAL A 116 -8.04 5.19 -18.55
N VAL A 117 -7.39 5.57 -17.44
CA VAL A 117 -6.17 4.92 -16.96
C VAL A 117 -6.53 3.98 -15.83
N GLY A 118 -6.02 2.75 -15.86
CA GLY A 118 -6.24 1.77 -14.80
C GLY A 118 -4.96 1.47 -14.04
N THR A 119 -4.89 1.72 -12.71
CA THR A 119 -3.78 1.27 -11.88
C THR A 119 -4.13 0.01 -11.11
N PHE A 120 -3.30 -1.03 -11.28
CA PHE A 120 -3.42 -2.34 -10.64
C PHE A 120 -2.49 -2.42 -9.42
N HIS A 121 -3.06 -2.77 -8.27
CA HIS A 121 -2.37 -2.76 -6.97
C HIS A 121 -2.19 -4.15 -6.35
N THR A 122 -2.92 -5.16 -6.83
CA THR A 122 -3.07 -6.43 -6.12
C THR A 122 -2.34 -7.55 -6.83
N TYR A 123 -1.50 -8.27 -6.06
CA TYR A 123 -0.98 -9.57 -6.44
C TYR A 123 -1.91 -10.68 -5.96
N PHE A 124 -2.06 -11.71 -6.75
CA PHE A 124 -2.73 -12.96 -6.43
C PHE A 124 -2.08 -14.11 -7.21
N GLU A 125 -2.08 -15.30 -6.62
CA GLU A 125 -1.49 -16.48 -7.26
C GLU A 125 -2.37 -17.04 -8.37
N SER A 126 -3.70 -17.03 -8.16
CA SER A 126 -4.69 -17.46 -9.13
C SER A 126 -6.03 -16.78 -8.88
N SER A 127 -6.87 -16.72 -9.90
CA SER A 127 -8.22 -16.17 -9.82
C SER A 127 -9.18 -16.98 -10.68
N VAL A 128 -10.03 -17.78 -10.04
CA VAL A 128 -11.09 -18.51 -10.72
C VAL A 128 -12.05 -17.54 -11.43
N GLY A 129 -12.34 -16.39 -10.79
CA GLY A 129 -13.20 -15.36 -11.39
C GLY A 129 -12.63 -14.83 -12.71
N TYR A 130 -11.33 -14.57 -12.79
CA TYR A 130 -10.69 -14.12 -14.02
C TYR A 130 -10.61 -15.22 -15.07
N THR A 131 -10.38 -16.47 -14.66
CA THR A 131 -10.39 -17.60 -15.59
C THR A 131 -11.77 -17.76 -16.27
N LEU A 132 -12.83 -17.81 -15.46
CA LEU A 132 -14.19 -17.99 -15.98
C LEU A 132 -14.72 -16.75 -16.71
N GLY A 133 -14.38 -15.56 -16.23
CA GLY A 133 -14.85 -14.29 -16.77
C GLY A 133 -13.88 -13.63 -17.76
N ARG A 134 -12.88 -14.33 -18.30
CA ARG A 134 -11.78 -13.74 -19.09
C ARG A 134 -12.29 -12.74 -20.14
N ARG A 135 -13.23 -13.13 -20.97
CA ARG A 135 -13.79 -12.25 -22.03
C ARG A 135 -14.52 -11.03 -21.48
N TYR A 136 -15.20 -11.18 -20.34
CA TYR A 136 -15.92 -10.10 -19.68
C TYR A 136 -14.96 -9.04 -19.12
N PHE A 137 -13.87 -9.47 -18.51
CA PHE A 137 -12.85 -8.57 -17.96
C PHE A 137 -11.94 -8.00 -19.06
N GLN A 138 -11.58 -8.80 -20.09
CA GLN A 138 -10.77 -8.33 -21.22
C GLN A 138 -11.43 -7.13 -21.93
N ARG A 139 -12.73 -7.14 -22.14
CA ARG A 139 -13.46 -5.99 -22.72
C ARG A 139 -13.25 -4.68 -21.95
N ARG A 140 -13.00 -4.75 -20.63
CA ARG A 140 -12.67 -3.57 -19.82
C ARG A 140 -11.20 -3.23 -19.90
N MET A 141 -10.33 -4.22 -20.00
CA MET A 141 -8.92 -3.98 -20.29
C MET A 141 -8.76 -3.23 -21.61
N ASP A 142 -9.50 -3.64 -22.65
CA ASP A 142 -9.48 -3.02 -23.98
C ASP A 142 -10.02 -1.57 -24.00
N ARG A 143 -10.75 -1.16 -22.96
CA ARG A 143 -11.21 0.23 -22.77
C ARG A 143 -10.20 1.12 -22.07
N LEU A 144 -9.17 0.56 -21.48
CA LEU A 144 -8.13 1.36 -20.82
C LEU A 144 -7.21 1.99 -21.87
N ALA A 145 -7.05 3.30 -21.81
CA ALA A 145 -6.05 4.01 -22.59
C ALA A 145 -4.62 3.69 -22.12
N ALA A 146 -4.48 3.27 -20.84
CA ALA A 146 -3.25 2.69 -20.31
C ALA A 146 -3.53 1.80 -19.09
N ALA A 147 -2.82 0.68 -18.99
CA ALA A 147 -2.77 -0.18 -17.82
C ALA A 147 -1.47 0.06 -17.06
N VAL A 148 -1.57 0.55 -15.83
CA VAL A 148 -0.45 0.80 -14.92
C VAL A 148 -0.37 -0.30 -13.89
N ALA A 149 0.81 -0.89 -13.68
CA ALA A 149 1.07 -1.82 -12.60
C ALA A 149 2.09 -1.23 -11.61
N VAL A 150 1.82 -1.37 -10.31
CA VAL A 150 2.70 -0.83 -9.26
C VAL A 150 3.97 -1.66 -9.07
N SER A 151 4.03 -2.86 -9.64
CA SER A 151 5.21 -3.72 -9.60
C SER A 151 5.19 -4.78 -10.71
N PRO A 152 6.35 -5.32 -11.12
CA PRO A 152 6.42 -6.49 -12.00
C PRO A 152 5.61 -7.68 -11.50
N THR A 153 5.58 -7.91 -10.19
CA THR A 153 4.77 -8.98 -9.56
C THR A 153 3.28 -8.82 -9.83
N VAL A 154 2.78 -7.59 -9.91
CA VAL A 154 1.38 -7.30 -10.29
C VAL A 154 1.15 -7.57 -11.77
N VAL A 155 2.11 -7.27 -12.65
CA VAL A 155 2.06 -7.63 -14.07
C VAL A 155 1.94 -9.14 -14.22
N GLU A 156 2.87 -9.92 -13.63
CA GLU A 156 2.89 -11.39 -13.66
C GLU A 156 1.56 -12.02 -13.22
N ALA A 157 0.87 -11.41 -12.24
CA ALA A 157 -0.41 -11.92 -11.77
C ALA A 157 -1.54 -11.73 -12.79
N HIS A 158 -1.51 -10.64 -13.56
CA HIS A 158 -2.60 -10.26 -14.46
C HIS A 158 -2.38 -10.73 -15.90
N GLU A 159 -1.14 -10.76 -16.41
CA GLU A 159 -0.82 -11.20 -17.79
C GLU A 159 -1.18 -12.66 -18.07
N ARG A 160 -1.35 -13.48 -17.01
CA ARG A 160 -1.88 -14.85 -17.13
C ARG A 160 -3.32 -14.89 -17.65
N TYR A 161 -4.05 -13.78 -17.52
CA TYR A 161 -5.48 -13.70 -17.82
C TYR A 161 -5.79 -12.69 -18.92
N PHE A 162 -5.00 -11.60 -19.03
CA PHE A 162 -5.31 -10.46 -19.86
C PHE A 162 -4.13 -10.06 -20.75
N GLU A 163 -4.48 -9.70 -21.98
CA GLU A 163 -3.56 -9.18 -22.97
C GLU A 163 -3.62 -7.64 -22.94
N THR A 164 -2.51 -6.99 -22.62
CA THR A 164 -2.38 -5.53 -22.62
C THR A 164 -0.91 -5.11 -22.52
N GLU A 165 -0.61 -3.88 -22.93
CA GLU A 165 0.68 -3.27 -22.64
C GLU A 165 0.69 -2.67 -21.23
N TRP A 166 1.70 -3.05 -20.45
CA TRP A 166 1.84 -2.61 -19.08
C TRP A 166 2.81 -1.44 -18.96
N THR A 167 2.38 -0.38 -18.28
CA THR A 167 3.25 0.70 -17.81
C THR A 167 3.59 0.45 -16.35
N HIS A 168 4.88 0.36 -16.01
CA HIS A 168 5.31 0.21 -14.63
C HIS A 168 5.50 1.59 -13.98
N ILE A 169 4.65 1.92 -12.99
CA ILE A 169 4.78 3.11 -12.14
C ILE A 169 4.58 2.67 -10.69
N PRO A 170 5.61 2.74 -9.82
CA PRO A 170 5.56 2.21 -8.48
C PRO A 170 4.66 3.04 -7.55
N ASN A 171 4.36 2.50 -6.36
CA ASN A 171 3.81 3.32 -5.29
C ASN A 171 4.86 4.31 -4.77
N GLY A 172 4.37 5.43 -4.26
CA GLY A 172 5.20 6.45 -3.63
C GLY A 172 5.22 6.34 -2.11
N VAL A 173 6.11 7.15 -1.51
CA VAL A 173 6.17 7.41 -0.07
C VAL A 173 6.34 8.91 0.17
N ASP A 174 5.73 9.44 1.23
CA ASP A 174 5.94 10.82 1.64
C ASP A 174 7.24 10.93 2.45
N THR A 175 8.33 11.28 1.76
CA THR A 175 9.67 11.36 2.35
C THR A 175 9.89 12.57 3.26
N GLN A 176 8.92 13.47 3.34
CA GLN A 176 8.91 14.58 4.31
C GLN A 176 8.22 14.14 5.60
N LEU A 177 7.09 13.46 5.48
CA LEU A 177 6.36 12.88 6.60
C LEU A 177 7.16 11.74 7.26
N PHE A 178 7.63 10.79 6.45
CA PHE A 178 8.49 9.68 6.90
C PHE A 178 9.95 10.13 6.86
N SER A 179 10.42 10.58 8.00
CA SER A 179 11.77 11.15 8.20
C SER A 179 12.46 10.52 9.43
N PRO A 180 13.79 10.40 9.43
CA PRO A 180 14.54 9.98 10.60
C PRO A 180 14.35 10.91 11.83
N ASP A 181 13.94 12.16 11.59
CA ASP A 181 13.85 13.20 12.63
C ASP A 181 12.50 13.19 13.38
N ALA A 182 11.65 12.17 13.17
CA ALA A 182 10.37 12.07 13.85
C ALA A 182 10.55 11.88 15.39
N PRO A 183 9.67 12.50 16.21
CA PRO A 183 9.78 12.43 17.67
C PRO A 183 9.64 11.00 18.18
N ARG A 184 10.24 10.71 19.34
CA ARG A 184 10.17 9.38 19.95
C ARG A 184 8.87 9.19 20.73
N PRO A 185 8.05 8.16 20.44
CA PRO A 185 6.91 7.81 21.26
C PRO A 185 7.35 7.25 22.63
N MET A 186 6.58 7.56 23.69
CA MET A 186 6.87 7.03 25.05
C MET A 186 6.80 5.50 25.15
N SER A 187 6.14 4.83 24.22
CA SER A 187 6.03 3.38 24.15
C SER A 187 7.34 2.69 23.69
N ILE A 188 8.29 3.45 23.15
CA ILE A 188 9.61 2.94 22.73
C ILE A 188 10.63 3.25 23.84
N ARG A 189 11.16 2.22 24.46
CA ARG A 189 12.21 2.33 25.48
C ARG A 189 13.51 2.84 24.85
N ALA A 190 14.20 3.73 25.57
CA ALA A 190 15.46 4.30 25.11
C ALA A 190 16.69 3.46 25.51
N ASP A 191 16.53 2.60 26.51
CA ASP A 191 17.58 1.82 27.15
C ASP A 191 17.86 0.47 26.49
N VAL A 192 17.03 0.03 25.57
CA VAL A 192 17.17 -1.25 24.88
C VAL A 192 16.85 -1.14 23.39
N PRO A 193 17.49 -1.97 22.54
CA PRO A 193 17.10 -2.03 21.13
C PRO A 193 15.67 -2.52 20.95
N SER A 194 14.99 -2.01 19.92
CA SER A 194 13.58 -2.29 19.66
C SER A 194 13.32 -2.81 18.26
N VAL A 195 12.46 -3.83 18.18
CA VAL A 195 11.92 -4.37 16.94
C VAL A 195 10.52 -3.81 16.74
N LEU A 196 10.24 -3.21 15.59
CA LEU A 196 8.90 -2.74 15.22
C LEU A 196 8.16 -3.78 14.41
N PHE A 197 6.91 -4.06 14.76
CA PHE A 197 5.89 -4.59 13.87
C PHE A 197 4.84 -3.51 13.62
N LEU A 198 4.51 -3.23 12.37
CA LEU A 198 3.45 -2.30 12.01
C LEU A 198 2.55 -2.89 10.94
N GLY A 199 1.26 -3.10 11.26
CA GLY A 199 0.30 -3.67 10.34
C GLY A 199 -1.00 -4.14 10.97
N ARG A 200 -1.96 -4.53 10.12
CA ARG A 200 -3.21 -5.13 10.59
C ARG A 200 -2.94 -6.49 11.24
N PHE A 201 -3.71 -6.82 12.25
CA PHE A 201 -3.66 -8.14 12.91
C PHE A 201 -4.40 -9.19 12.07
N ASP A 202 -3.81 -9.49 10.93
CA ASP A 202 -4.22 -10.46 9.94
C ASP A 202 -3.16 -11.59 9.94
N PRO A 203 -3.54 -12.89 9.88
CA PRO A 203 -2.58 -14.00 9.91
C PRO A 203 -1.46 -13.89 8.89
N ARG A 204 -1.77 -13.39 7.69
CA ARG A 204 -0.80 -13.23 6.60
C ARG A 204 0.30 -12.21 6.89
N ASN A 205 0.12 -11.32 7.88
CA ASN A 205 1.13 -10.32 8.25
C ASN A 205 2.21 -10.88 9.20
N GLY A 206 2.08 -12.15 9.62
CA GLY A 206 3.15 -12.89 10.28
C GLY A 206 3.45 -12.50 11.73
N LEU A 207 2.55 -11.75 12.41
CA LEU A 207 2.80 -11.33 13.80
C LEU A 207 3.01 -12.50 14.77
N ALA A 208 2.34 -13.66 14.55
CA ALA A 208 2.56 -14.84 15.38
C ALA A 208 4.01 -15.35 15.25
N SER A 209 4.53 -15.47 14.04
CA SER A 209 5.91 -15.88 13.78
C SER A 209 6.92 -14.90 14.36
N LEU A 210 6.60 -13.59 14.32
CA LEU A 210 7.47 -12.56 14.92
C LEU A 210 7.50 -12.66 16.44
N ILE A 211 6.37 -12.85 17.10
CA ILE A 211 6.32 -13.02 18.57
C ILE A 211 7.12 -14.25 18.98
N ASP A 212 6.97 -15.37 18.26
CA ASP A 212 7.76 -16.58 18.53
C ASP A 212 9.26 -16.37 18.31
N ALA A 213 9.66 -15.78 17.17
CA ALA A 213 11.05 -15.45 16.88
C ALA A 213 11.66 -14.49 17.94
N PHE A 214 10.92 -13.46 18.33
CA PHE A 214 11.35 -12.49 19.34
C PHE A 214 11.59 -13.16 20.70
N LYS A 215 10.71 -14.04 21.14
CA LYS A 215 10.84 -14.80 22.40
C LYS A 215 12.10 -15.69 22.42
N ARG A 216 12.51 -16.24 21.27
CA ARG A 216 13.69 -17.10 21.13
C ARG A 216 14.99 -16.33 21.29
N ILE A 217 15.06 -15.08 20.81
CA ILE A 217 16.29 -14.29 20.77
C ILE A 217 16.52 -13.45 22.04
N ARG A 218 15.45 -13.16 22.77
CA ARG A 218 15.52 -12.35 23.98
C ARG A 218 16.07 -13.13 25.17
N SER A 219 16.95 -12.50 25.94
CA SER A 219 17.46 -13.02 27.21
C SER A 219 17.84 -11.87 28.15
N PRO A 220 18.02 -12.12 29.46
CA PRO A 220 18.51 -11.09 30.39
C PRO A 220 19.86 -10.47 30.01
N ARG A 221 20.69 -11.20 29.26
CA ARG A 221 21.99 -10.70 28.75
C ARG A 221 21.84 -9.94 27.41
N ARG A 222 20.67 -10.02 26.77
CA ARG A 222 20.34 -9.38 25.48
C ARG A 222 18.93 -8.81 25.57
N PRO A 223 18.76 -7.76 26.39
CA PRO A 223 17.44 -7.13 26.49
C PRO A 223 17.05 -6.49 25.15
N ALA A 224 15.79 -6.62 24.78
CA ALA A 224 15.21 -6.00 23.60
C ALA A 224 13.72 -5.77 23.83
N GLN A 225 13.11 -4.87 23.05
CA GLN A 225 11.68 -4.61 23.06
C GLN A 225 11.05 -4.98 21.72
N LEU A 226 9.87 -5.61 21.73
CA LEU A 226 9.01 -5.73 20.54
C LEU A 226 7.86 -4.73 20.67
N VAL A 227 7.82 -3.77 19.75
CA VAL A 227 6.77 -2.75 19.65
C VAL A 227 5.79 -3.17 18.57
N VAL A 228 4.54 -3.46 18.95
CA VAL A 228 3.48 -3.96 18.07
C VAL A 228 2.46 -2.86 17.83
N VAL A 229 2.51 -2.28 16.64
CA VAL A 229 1.61 -1.20 16.19
C VAL A 229 0.58 -1.76 15.22
N GLY A 230 -0.68 -1.53 15.51
CA GLY A 230 -1.81 -1.99 14.69
C GLY A 230 -2.96 -2.55 15.50
N ASP A 231 -3.98 -2.98 14.78
CA ASP A 231 -5.17 -3.61 15.39
C ASP A 231 -5.81 -4.59 14.40
N GLY A 232 -6.80 -5.35 14.87
CA GLY A 232 -7.57 -6.27 14.04
C GLY A 232 -8.32 -7.33 14.84
N PRO A 233 -9.11 -8.17 14.17
CA PRO A 233 -9.94 -9.18 14.82
C PRO A 233 -9.15 -10.16 15.71
N LEU A 234 -7.88 -10.40 15.40
CA LEU A 234 -7.01 -11.33 16.13
C LEU A 234 -6.26 -10.68 17.31
N ARG A 235 -6.58 -9.45 17.71
CA ARG A 235 -5.92 -8.74 18.82
C ARG A 235 -5.85 -9.58 20.11
N ARG A 236 -6.96 -10.22 20.49
CA ARG A 236 -7.00 -11.07 21.71
C ARG A 236 -6.08 -12.29 21.58
N TYR A 237 -6.01 -12.88 20.41
CA TYR A 237 -5.14 -14.02 20.13
C TYR A 237 -3.67 -13.63 20.28
N TYR A 238 -3.22 -12.55 19.63
CA TYR A 238 -1.82 -12.11 19.69
C TYR A 238 -1.39 -11.67 21.09
N ARG A 239 -2.28 -11.00 21.84
CA ARG A 239 -2.01 -10.67 23.24
C ARG A 239 -1.86 -11.92 24.13
N ARG A 240 -2.64 -12.97 23.89
CA ARG A 240 -2.46 -14.26 24.58
C ARG A 240 -1.15 -14.93 24.16
N LEU A 241 -0.81 -14.88 22.89
CA LEU A 241 0.46 -15.43 22.38
C LEU A 241 1.67 -14.73 23.02
N ALA A 242 1.59 -13.43 23.24
CA ALA A 242 2.60 -12.68 23.97
C ALA A 242 2.68 -13.08 25.46
N ALA A 243 1.61 -13.67 26.03
CA ALA A 243 1.54 -14.20 27.41
C ALA A 243 1.95 -13.20 28.49
N GLY A 244 1.64 -11.92 28.34
CA GLY A 244 1.98 -10.86 29.30
C GLY A 244 3.48 -10.55 29.39
N ASP A 245 4.26 -10.93 28.38
CA ASP A 245 5.69 -10.61 28.31
C ASP A 245 5.89 -9.09 28.40
N PRO A 246 6.61 -8.56 29.42
CA PRO A 246 6.77 -7.12 29.64
C PRO A 246 7.57 -6.40 28.54
N ASP A 247 8.32 -7.15 27.74
CA ASP A 247 9.12 -6.60 26.64
C ASP A 247 8.34 -6.59 25.31
N ILE A 248 7.06 -7.02 25.30
CA ILE A 248 6.17 -6.94 24.13
C ILE A 248 5.08 -5.90 24.39
N THR A 249 5.19 -4.75 23.74
CA THR A 249 4.29 -3.61 23.91
C THR A 249 3.29 -3.54 22.75
N PHE A 250 1.99 -3.67 23.05
CA PHE A 250 0.90 -3.47 22.06
C PHE A 250 0.39 -2.04 22.14
N VAL A 251 0.69 -1.24 21.15
CA VAL A 251 0.31 0.18 21.07
C VAL A 251 -1.15 0.35 20.68
N GLY A 252 -1.62 -0.41 19.69
CA GLY A 252 -2.90 -0.21 19.04
C GLY A 252 -2.74 0.38 17.65
N ALA A 253 -3.86 0.74 17.01
CA ALA A 253 -3.84 1.40 15.71
C ALA A 253 -3.36 2.84 15.84
N VAL A 254 -2.42 3.24 14.99
CA VAL A 254 -1.96 4.63 14.84
C VAL A 254 -2.13 5.07 13.38
N LEU A 255 -2.32 6.35 13.16
CA LEU A 255 -2.53 6.95 11.84
C LEU A 255 -1.38 7.86 11.43
N GLY A 256 -1.36 9.06 11.97
CA GLY A 256 -0.36 10.08 11.67
C GLY A 256 0.99 9.81 12.33
N GLU A 257 1.00 9.08 13.43
CA GLU A 257 2.19 8.83 14.26
C GLU A 257 3.06 7.66 13.76
N ARG A 258 2.73 7.02 12.64
CA ARG A 258 3.55 5.92 12.06
C ARG A 258 5.03 6.29 11.87
N PRO A 259 5.37 7.48 11.36
CA PRO A 259 6.77 7.90 11.22
C PRO A 259 7.56 7.84 12.53
N GLU A 260 6.92 8.19 13.65
CA GLU A 260 7.52 8.18 14.98
C GLU A 260 8.00 6.78 15.37
N TYR A 261 7.20 5.76 15.07
CA TYR A 261 7.55 4.37 15.34
C TYR A 261 8.65 3.86 14.43
N TYR A 262 8.59 4.15 13.13
CA TYR A 262 9.66 3.74 12.22
C TYR A 262 10.98 4.40 12.61
N ALA A 263 11.01 5.72 12.77
CA ALA A 263 12.23 6.47 13.00
C ALA A 263 12.95 6.11 14.32
N ASN A 264 12.21 5.64 15.31
CA ASN A 264 12.74 5.43 16.66
C ASN A 264 12.92 3.97 17.07
N CYS A 265 12.49 3.00 16.25
CA CYS A 265 12.82 1.60 16.46
C CYS A 265 14.17 1.24 15.83
N SER A 266 14.88 0.29 16.42
CA SER A 266 16.19 -0.16 15.95
C SER A 266 16.11 -0.89 14.61
N LEU A 267 14.98 -1.58 14.34
CA LEU A 267 14.67 -2.22 13.07
C LEU A 267 13.17 -2.44 12.92
N TYR A 268 12.73 -2.54 11.67
CA TYR A 268 11.38 -2.94 11.29
C TYR A 268 11.35 -4.40 10.85
N ALA A 269 10.43 -5.19 11.41
CA ALA A 269 10.21 -6.60 11.04
C ALA A 269 8.90 -6.77 10.26
N CYS A 270 8.98 -7.30 9.05
CA CYS A 270 7.84 -7.51 8.17
C CYS A 270 7.77 -8.97 7.67
N PRO A 271 7.40 -9.95 8.53
CA PRO A 271 7.36 -11.37 8.19
C PRO A 271 6.04 -11.75 7.49
N THR A 272 5.51 -10.89 6.63
CA THR A 272 4.28 -11.16 5.88
C THR A 272 4.46 -12.29 4.88
N THR A 273 3.38 -13.01 4.56
CA THR A 273 3.42 -14.15 3.64
C THR A 273 2.96 -13.82 2.23
N LYS A 274 2.36 -12.65 2.01
CA LYS A 274 1.91 -12.18 0.69
C LYS A 274 2.06 -10.66 0.58
N ALA A 275 2.73 -10.21 -0.47
CA ALA A 275 2.90 -8.80 -0.76
C ALA A 275 2.86 -8.53 -2.27
N SER A 276 2.18 -7.45 -2.65
CA SER A 276 2.17 -6.94 -4.03
C SER A 276 3.34 -6.00 -4.31
N PHE A 277 3.75 -5.24 -3.29
CA PHE A 277 4.78 -4.21 -3.43
C PHE A 277 5.58 -4.00 -2.13
N GLY A 278 4.96 -3.52 -1.04
CA GLY A 278 5.63 -3.26 0.23
C GLY A 278 5.74 -1.77 0.57
N ILE A 279 4.61 -1.07 0.64
CA ILE A 279 4.59 0.36 1.03
C ILE A 279 5.20 0.55 2.42
N THR A 280 4.94 -0.34 3.37
CA THR A 280 5.52 -0.28 4.72
C THR A 280 7.04 -0.42 4.73
N LEU A 281 7.62 -1.12 3.74
CA LEU A 281 9.09 -1.14 3.58
C LEU A 281 9.58 0.24 3.13
N LEU A 282 8.90 0.90 2.19
CA LEU A 282 9.24 2.27 1.78
C LEU A 282 9.13 3.27 2.93
N GLU A 283 8.11 3.14 3.79
CA GLU A 283 7.94 3.97 4.99
C GLU A 283 9.13 3.79 5.95
N SER A 284 9.50 2.54 6.23
CA SER A 284 10.66 2.21 7.06
C SER A 284 11.96 2.74 6.47
N MET A 285 12.20 2.48 5.18
CA MET A 285 13.35 2.98 4.45
C MET A 285 13.39 4.52 4.46
N ALA A 286 12.26 5.18 4.27
CA ALA A 286 12.16 6.63 4.31
C ALA A 286 12.53 7.21 5.68
N CYS A 287 12.30 6.50 6.76
CA CYS A 287 12.78 6.85 8.11
C CYS A 287 14.22 6.42 8.38
N GLY A 288 14.92 5.80 7.43
CA GLY A 288 16.27 5.29 7.63
C GLY A 288 16.33 4.05 8.51
N THR A 289 15.22 3.38 8.76
CA THR A 289 15.12 2.23 9.65
C THR A 289 15.40 0.95 8.87
N PRO A 290 16.40 0.15 9.29
CA PRO A 290 16.74 -1.10 8.63
C PRO A 290 15.61 -2.15 8.76
N ILE A 291 15.57 -3.10 7.84
CA ILE A 291 14.43 -4.00 7.66
C ILE A 291 14.87 -5.46 7.74
N VAL A 292 14.08 -6.29 8.43
CA VAL A 292 14.05 -7.75 8.27
C VAL A 292 12.69 -8.13 7.73
N CYS A 293 12.63 -8.77 6.56
CA CYS A 293 11.34 -9.13 5.96
C CYS A 293 11.40 -10.47 5.24
N SER A 294 10.22 -11.05 5.00
CA SER A 294 10.10 -12.27 4.20
C SER A 294 10.60 -12.07 2.78
N ASP A 295 11.24 -13.08 2.24
CA ASP A 295 11.71 -13.12 0.87
C ASP A 295 10.53 -13.39 -0.09
N LEU A 296 9.90 -12.32 -0.55
CA LEU A 296 8.75 -12.34 -1.45
C LEU A 296 9.05 -11.55 -2.73
N ASN A 297 8.55 -12.02 -3.87
CA ASN A 297 8.70 -11.33 -5.16
C ASN A 297 8.24 -9.86 -5.08
N GLY A 298 7.11 -9.58 -4.40
CA GLY A 298 6.63 -8.22 -4.19
C GLY A 298 7.63 -7.34 -3.44
N PHE A 299 8.35 -7.88 -2.46
CA PHE A 299 9.36 -7.15 -1.67
C PHE A 299 10.67 -6.96 -2.42
N ARG A 300 11.09 -7.96 -3.20
CA ARG A 300 12.30 -7.87 -4.05
C ARG A 300 12.25 -6.74 -5.08
N ASN A 301 11.04 -6.24 -5.40
CA ASN A 301 10.88 -5.04 -6.24
C ASN A 301 11.32 -3.76 -5.51
N VAL A 302 11.28 -3.75 -4.18
CA VAL A 302 11.53 -2.58 -3.33
C VAL A 302 12.87 -2.67 -2.62
N VAL A 303 13.27 -3.86 -2.15
CA VAL A 303 14.51 -4.09 -1.37
C VAL A 303 15.33 -5.24 -1.94
N ALA A 304 16.65 -5.16 -1.81
CA ALA A 304 17.59 -6.24 -2.09
C ALA A 304 18.23 -6.76 -0.79
N HIS A 305 18.48 -8.07 -0.74
CA HIS A 305 19.13 -8.72 0.40
C HIS A 305 20.50 -8.11 0.69
N GLU A 306 20.80 -7.87 1.97
CA GLU A 306 22.05 -7.28 2.48
C GLU A 306 22.37 -5.86 1.96
N ARG A 307 21.49 -5.27 1.18
CA ARG A 307 21.66 -3.92 0.65
C ARG A 307 20.73 -2.92 1.35
N GLU A 308 19.42 -3.13 1.34
CA GLU A 308 18.42 -2.32 2.04
C GLU A 308 17.73 -3.09 3.18
N ALA A 309 17.73 -4.43 3.13
CA ALA A 309 17.05 -5.29 4.09
C ALA A 309 17.76 -6.64 4.25
N LEU A 310 17.48 -7.37 5.35
CA LEU A 310 17.69 -8.82 5.39
C LEU A 310 16.42 -9.53 4.95
N LEU A 311 16.51 -10.31 3.89
CA LEU A 311 15.42 -11.15 3.40
C LEU A 311 15.57 -12.55 4.01
N VAL A 312 14.49 -13.07 4.60
CA VAL A 312 14.43 -14.41 5.20
C VAL A 312 13.41 -15.29 4.50
N PRO A 313 13.58 -16.61 4.43
CA PRO A 313 12.59 -17.50 3.84
C PRO A 313 11.20 -17.30 4.44
N CYS A 314 10.18 -17.22 3.57
CA CYS A 314 8.81 -16.95 3.98
C CYS A 314 8.29 -18.05 4.91
N GLY A 315 7.81 -17.67 6.10
CA GLY A 315 7.27 -18.61 7.09
C GLY A 315 8.32 -19.30 7.96
N ASP A 316 9.60 -19.06 7.75
CA ASP A 316 10.67 -19.63 8.58
C ASP A 316 10.93 -18.76 9.82
N ALA A 317 10.34 -19.16 10.94
CA ALA A 317 10.51 -18.45 12.22
C ALA A 317 11.95 -18.58 12.80
N GLY A 318 12.69 -19.63 12.43
CA GLY A 318 14.08 -19.81 12.82
C GLY A 318 14.97 -18.80 12.11
N ALA A 319 14.92 -18.76 10.78
CA ALA A 319 15.67 -17.78 9.98
C ALA A 319 15.29 -16.33 10.35
N LEU A 320 14.01 -16.08 10.68
CA LEU A 320 13.57 -14.78 11.18
C LEU A 320 14.25 -14.44 12.51
N ALA A 321 14.28 -15.38 13.46
CA ALA A 321 14.95 -15.19 14.76
C ALA A 321 16.45 -14.90 14.59
N ASP A 322 17.14 -15.66 13.75
CA ASP A 322 18.57 -15.47 13.49
C ASP A 322 18.87 -14.10 12.88
N ALA A 323 18.07 -13.67 11.89
CA ALA A 323 18.20 -12.36 11.25
C ALA A 323 17.93 -11.21 12.26
N LEU A 324 16.89 -11.35 13.10
CA LEU A 324 16.62 -10.38 14.17
C LEU A 324 17.77 -10.32 15.17
N ALA A 325 18.30 -11.47 15.60
CA ALA A 325 19.44 -11.53 16.54
C ALA A 325 20.68 -10.87 15.96
N MET A 326 21.00 -11.14 14.70
CA MET A 326 22.10 -10.51 13.97
C MET A 326 21.94 -8.99 13.94
N MET A 327 20.78 -8.51 13.48
CA MET A 327 20.48 -7.09 13.36
C MET A 327 20.50 -6.35 14.71
N LEU A 328 20.04 -6.98 15.79
CA LEU A 328 20.04 -6.35 17.11
C LEU A 328 21.47 -6.25 17.71
N GLN A 329 22.43 -7.03 17.24
CA GLN A 329 23.80 -7.06 17.74
C GLN A 329 24.79 -6.24 16.89
N ASP A 330 24.44 -5.90 15.66
CA ASP A 330 25.32 -5.21 14.71
C ASP A 330 24.81 -3.81 14.37
N ASP A 331 25.24 -2.82 15.15
CA ASP A 331 24.89 -1.41 14.95
C ASP A 331 25.39 -0.89 13.58
N ALA A 332 26.57 -1.34 13.15
CA ALA A 332 27.16 -0.92 11.88
C ALA A 332 26.34 -1.44 10.70
N MET A 333 25.88 -2.69 10.76
CA MET A 333 24.99 -3.26 9.76
C MET A 333 23.66 -2.48 9.73
N ARG A 334 23.04 -2.22 10.89
CA ARG A 334 21.79 -1.43 10.93
C ARG A 334 21.97 -0.05 10.31
N ALA A 335 23.02 0.66 10.66
CA ALA A 335 23.30 1.99 10.10
C ALA A 335 23.51 1.94 8.59
N ARG A 336 24.24 0.95 8.08
CA ARG A 336 24.51 0.78 6.65
C ARG A 336 23.22 0.48 5.88
N LEU A 337 22.43 -0.51 6.33
CA LEU A 337 21.18 -0.89 5.65
C LEU A 337 20.14 0.23 5.71
N GLY A 338 20.03 0.92 6.84
CA GLY A 338 19.14 2.07 7.01
C GLY A 338 19.50 3.23 6.08
N ALA A 339 20.78 3.60 6.01
CA ALA A 339 21.27 4.66 5.13
C ALA A 339 21.01 4.33 3.63
N THR A 340 21.34 3.10 3.22
CA THR A 340 21.08 2.65 1.84
C THR A 340 19.58 2.62 1.53
N GLY A 341 18.78 2.14 2.49
CA GLY A 341 17.32 2.17 2.40
C GLY A 341 16.78 3.59 2.21
N ARG A 342 17.22 4.55 3.04
CA ARG A 342 16.80 5.96 2.92
C ARG A 342 17.14 6.53 1.55
N GLN A 343 18.34 6.32 1.04
CA GLN A 343 18.74 6.77 -0.30
C GLN A 343 17.82 6.21 -1.39
N ARG A 344 17.48 4.92 -1.30
CA ARG A 344 16.57 4.29 -2.25
C ARG A 344 15.14 4.83 -2.12
N ALA A 345 14.62 5.03 -0.90
CA ALA A 345 13.27 5.56 -0.65
C ALA A 345 13.05 6.96 -1.25
N LEU A 346 14.08 7.80 -1.28
CA LEU A 346 14.00 9.13 -1.90
C LEU A 346 13.63 9.06 -3.39
N SER A 347 14.01 7.98 -4.08
CA SER A 347 13.63 7.79 -5.49
C SER A 347 12.15 7.40 -5.68
N TYR A 348 11.43 7.07 -4.61
CA TYR A 348 10.01 6.74 -4.59
C TYR A 348 9.15 7.87 -4.01
N GLY A 349 9.69 9.08 -3.88
CA GLY A 349 8.91 10.24 -3.40
C GLY A 349 7.69 10.53 -4.27
N TRP A 350 6.57 10.89 -3.65
CA TRP A 350 5.31 11.18 -4.36
C TRP A 350 5.43 12.22 -5.47
N PRO A 351 6.26 13.30 -5.35
CA PRO A 351 6.46 14.23 -6.46
C PRO A 351 6.91 13.51 -7.73
N ARG A 352 7.90 12.61 -7.65
CA ARG A 352 8.43 11.86 -8.80
C ARG A 352 7.40 10.86 -9.36
N VAL A 353 6.70 10.12 -8.49
CA VAL A 353 5.67 9.16 -8.92
C VAL A 353 4.52 9.91 -9.61
N SER A 354 4.12 11.05 -9.08
CA SER A 354 3.09 11.90 -9.70
C SER A 354 3.54 12.44 -11.06
N ASP A 355 4.80 12.84 -11.23
CA ASP A 355 5.33 13.29 -12.53
C ASP A 355 5.28 12.18 -13.58
N MET A 356 5.53 10.91 -13.19
CA MET A 356 5.40 9.76 -14.10
C MET A 356 3.94 9.57 -14.55
N ILE A 357 2.97 9.66 -13.63
CA ILE A 357 1.54 9.56 -13.94
C ILE A 357 1.06 10.73 -14.80
N LEU A 358 1.42 11.97 -14.46
CA LEU A 358 1.03 13.14 -15.23
C LEU A 358 1.65 13.15 -16.63
N SER A 359 2.86 12.63 -16.78
CA SER A 359 3.50 12.43 -18.09
C SER A 359 2.76 11.38 -18.92
N LEU A 360 2.25 10.32 -18.29
CA LEU A 360 1.39 9.33 -18.94
C LEU A 360 0.08 9.97 -19.43
N TYR A 361 -0.57 10.79 -18.59
CA TYR A 361 -1.78 11.52 -18.98
C TYR A 361 -1.53 12.45 -20.17
N ALA A 362 -0.42 13.18 -20.14
CA ALA A 362 -0.07 14.09 -21.23
C ALA A 362 0.14 13.35 -22.56
N ARG A 363 0.74 12.16 -22.54
CA ARG A 363 0.91 11.33 -23.75
C ARG A 363 -0.44 10.84 -24.30
N ILE A 364 -1.33 10.37 -23.44
CA ILE A 364 -2.67 9.88 -23.82
C ILE A 364 -3.47 11.02 -24.46
N LEU A 365 -3.58 12.17 -23.80
CA LEU A 365 -4.34 13.31 -24.28
C LEU A 365 -3.69 13.98 -25.52
N GLY A 366 -2.37 13.92 -25.68
CA GLY A 366 -1.65 14.37 -26.87
C GLY A 366 -1.91 13.48 -28.08
N ALA A 367 -1.95 12.15 -27.88
CA ALA A 367 -2.26 11.19 -28.93
C ALA A 367 -3.70 11.32 -29.44
N GLU A 368 -4.67 11.57 -28.56
CA GLU A 368 -6.08 11.78 -28.97
C GLU A 368 -6.28 13.07 -29.79
N ARG A 369 -5.59 14.17 -29.44
CA ARG A 369 -5.65 15.42 -30.19
C ARG A 369 -5.04 15.33 -31.60
N ILE A 370 -4.20 14.31 -31.85
CA ILE A 370 -3.62 14.05 -33.20
C ILE A 370 -4.55 13.14 -34.00
N ALA A 371 -5.37 12.31 -33.33
CA ALA A 371 -6.29 11.38 -33.97
C ALA A 371 -7.71 11.95 -34.22
N ALA A 372 -8.05 13.10 -33.63
CA ALA A 372 -9.30 13.84 -33.82
C ALA A 372 -9.13 14.99 -34.81
#